data_c093a7335f4736f2db08c037ddf2deb4
#
_entry.id   c093a7335f4736f2db08c037ddf2deb4
#
_cell.length_a   1.000
_cell.length_b   1.000
_cell.length_c   1.000
_cell.angle_alpha   90.00
_cell.angle_beta   90.00
_cell.angle_gamma   90.00
#
_symmetry.space_group_name_H-M   'P 1'
#
loop_
_entity.id
_entity.type
_entity.pdbx_description
1 polymer ?
#
loop_
_entity_poly.entity_id
_entity_poly.type
_entity_poly.pdbx_seq_one_letter_code
_entity_poly.pdbx_strand_id
1 'polypeptide(L)'
;MQDMKNRRHDKQGGTMILSKTMLASLLAALPLASLSVHAEDAAAVKSEPLRILTYNIYGDWRAPKGGVPTRAAGVERAIVKAKPDVVALQEVIADWWESPLFKNLSAAYGVVRGDVSEAIRRAGTPPETKPGKPEPGLCNHTPLLYRKDRLSLLDSGYDIFHIALSGTSKTVTWAVLEDKLSGRRFMSFATHFWHKHNCPESDTLRELSVRNILWHVADVRRKWGDIPVIGGGDLNCNPGSLALEMFRREGYSNAMEGAAEKTARSATRTYHGRLTRDEKGQYHGTVAPPGKDKPEQSIDHIFFTGGMRALRYDIDVDAETLDASDHSPVIVDFTIN
;
A
#
# COMPACT_ATOMS: atom_id res chain seq x y z
N MET A 1 -38.53 32.85 40.94
CA MET A 1 -38.76 34.28 40.72
C MET A 1 -38.52 34.51 39.26
N GLN A 2 -39.58 34.39 38.53
CA GLN A 2 -40.28 35.45 37.79
C GLN A 2 -39.49 35.88 36.56
N ASP A 3 -39.97 35.98 35.36
CA ASP A 3 -41.34 35.86 34.82
C ASP A 3 -41.27 35.95 33.29
N MET A 4 -41.96 35.08 32.61
CA MET A 4 -42.85 35.26 31.50
C MET A 4 -42.81 36.58 30.69
N LYS A 5 -42.84 36.53 29.37
CA LYS A 5 -44.05 36.74 28.55
C LYS A 5 -43.81 36.67 27.05
N ASN A 6 -44.45 35.73 26.42
CA ASN A 6 -45.31 35.80 25.24
C ASN A 6 -45.45 37.14 24.48
N ARG A 7 -45.33 37.05 23.15
CA ARG A 7 -46.24 37.70 22.21
C ARG A 7 -46.37 36.90 20.90
N ARG A 8 -47.61 36.42 20.68
CA ARG A 8 -48.16 36.06 19.37
C ARG A 8 -48.66 37.32 18.67
N HIS A 9 -48.62 37.36 17.34
CA HIS A 9 -49.59 37.95 16.41
C HIS A 9 -49.30 37.33 15.03
N ASP A 10 -50.09 36.58 14.49
CA ASP A 10 -51.41 36.57 13.84
C ASP A 10 -51.48 37.36 12.49
N LYS A 11 -51.80 36.57 11.44
CA LYS A 11 -52.70 36.76 10.30
C LYS A 11 -52.35 37.69 9.15
N GLN A 12 -52.37 37.18 7.99
CA GLN A 12 -53.36 37.27 6.85
C GLN A 12 -52.58 36.94 5.58
N GLY A 13 -52.92 36.05 4.69
CA GLY A 13 -54.22 35.85 4.00
C GLY A 13 -54.14 36.63 2.68
N GLY A 14 -53.82 35.94 1.57
CA GLY A 14 -53.80 36.55 0.25
C GLY A 14 -53.72 35.50 -0.85
N THR A 15 -54.83 34.87 -1.14
CA THR A 15 -55.06 34.04 -2.33
C THR A 15 -55.19 34.94 -3.53
N MET A 16 -54.32 34.75 -4.51
CA MET A 16 -54.47 35.42 -5.83
C MET A 16 -54.58 34.35 -6.95
N ILE A 17 -55.80 34.18 -7.41
CA ILE A 17 -56.17 33.42 -8.60
C ILE A 17 -55.93 34.32 -9.81
N LEU A 18 -55.14 33.87 -10.76
CA LEU A 18 -55.06 34.49 -12.10
C LEU A 18 -55.03 33.40 -13.18
N SER A 19 -56.10 33.37 -13.81
CA SER A 19 -56.63 33.06 -15.15
C SER A 19 -55.66 32.45 -16.16
N LYS A 20 -56.21 31.37 -16.75
CA LYS A 20 -55.78 30.71 -18.00
C LYS A 20 -55.97 31.67 -19.15
N THR A 21 -54.89 31.91 -19.93
CA THR A 21 -55.00 32.38 -21.29
C THR A 21 -54.24 31.44 -22.21
N MET A 22 -54.97 30.87 -23.14
CA MET A 22 -54.48 30.09 -24.25
C MET A 22 -53.56 30.95 -25.15
N LEU A 23 -52.41 30.39 -25.53
CA LEU A 23 -51.72 30.80 -26.77
C LEU A 23 -51.34 29.54 -27.51
N ALA A 24 -52.11 29.21 -28.53
CA ALA A 24 -51.76 28.25 -29.57
C ALA A 24 -50.86 28.97 -30.59
N SER A 25 -49.71 28.45 -30.84
CA SER A 25 -48.94 28.87 -32.04
C SER A 25 -47.92 27.81 -32.50
N LEU A 26 -48.18 27.32 -33.66
CA LEU A 26 -47.26 26.79 -34.69
C LEU A 26 -46.09 25.88 -34.22
N LEU A 27 -46.32 24.59 -34.33
CA LEU A 27 -45.27 23.61 -34.56
C LEU A 27 -44.83 23.66 -36.03
N ALA A 28 -43.68 24.25 -36.30
CA ALA A 28 -42.94 24.03 -37.54
C ALA A 28 -42.18 22.70 -37.41
N ALA A 29 -42.57 21.71 -38.19
CA ALA A 29 -41.88 20.42 -38.26
C ALA A 29 -40.54 20.62 -38.98
N LEU A 30 -39.46 20.59 -38.24
CA LEU A 30 -38.11 20.37 -38.76
C LEU A 30 -37.87 18.85 -38.84
N PRO A 31 -37.32 18.34 -39.95
CA PRO A 31 -36.98 16.94 -40.05
C PRO A 31 -35.85 16.62 -39.05
N LEU A 32 -36.10 15.71 -38.12
CA LEU A 32 -35.06 15.06 -37.33
C LEU A 32 -34.18 14.25 -38.27
N ALA A 33 -33.07 14.85 -38.71
CA ALA A 33 -31.97 14.09 -39.25
C ALA A 33 -31.44 13.23 -38.08
N SER A 34 -31.70 11.94 -38.15
CA SER A 34 -31.08 10.95 -37.27
C SER A 34 -29.58 10.96 -37.51
N LEU A 35 -28.86 11.72 -36.72
CA LEU A 35 -27.43 11.51 -36.52
C LEU A 35 -27.28 10.15 -35.84
N SER A 36 -27.13 9.09 -36.63
CA SER A 36 -26.55 7.85 -36.19
C SER A 36 -25.12 8.17 -35.79
N VAL A 37 -24.92 8.48 -34.50
CA VAL A 37 -23.60 8.40 -33.86
C VAL A 37 -23.23 6.92 -33.98
N HIS A 38 -22.41 6.61 -34.98
CA HIS A 38 -21.65 5.36 -34.93
C HIS A 38 -20.84 5.45 -33.66
N ALA A 39 -21.26 4.68 -32.66
CA ALA A 39 -20.36 4.29 -31.57
C ALA A 39 -19.23 3.51 -32.28
N GLU A 40 -18.17 4.23 -32.68
CA GLU A 40 -16.91 3.59 -32.94
C GLU A 40 -16.62 2.72 -31.72
N ASP A 41 -16.56 1.42 -31.94
CA ASP A 41 -16.02 0.45 -31.00
C ASP A 41 -14.71 1.03 -30.49
N ALA A 42 -14.75 1.66 -29.32
CA ALA A 42 -13.57 1.94 -28.54
C ALA A 42 -12.98 0.57 -28.28
N ALA A 43 -12.05 0.15 -29.13
CA ALA A 43 -11.30 -1.07 -28.96
C ALA A 43 -10.84 -1.05 -27.52
N ALA A 44 -11.37 -1.97 -26.71
CA ALA A 44 -11.04 -2.07 -25.30
C ALA A 44 -9.52 -2.18 -25.25
N VAL A 45 -8.87 -1.09 -24.85
CA VAL A 45 -7.43 -1.06 -24.65
C VAL A 45 -7.17 -2.20 -23.67
N LYS A 46 -6.64 -3.31 -24.16
CA LYS A 46 -6.23 -4.43 -23.32
C LYS A 46 -5.13 -3.87 -22.42
N SER A 47 -5.51 -3.36 -21.24
CA SER A 47 -4.55 -2.92 -20.27
C SER A 47 -3.78 -4.15 -19.82
N GLU A 48 -2.48 -4.14 -20.04
CA GLU A 48 -1.61 -5.17 -19.46
C GLU A 48 -1.78 -5.15 -17.95
N PRO A 49 -1.84 -6.32 -17.30
CA PRO A 49 -1.94 -6.38 -15.86
C PRO A 49 -0.84 -5.57 -15.18
N LEU A 50 -1.19 -4.88 -14.12
CA LEU A 50 -0.26 -4.19 -13.24
C LEU A 50 0.27 -5.18 -12.20
N ARG A 51 1.58 -5.33 -12.10
CA ARG A 51 2.21 -6.24 -11.13
C ARG A 51 2.73 -5.50 -9.93
N ILE A 52 2.27 -5.90 -8.76
CA ILE A 52 2.71 -5.35 -7.46
C ILE A 52 3.48 -6.42 -6.70
N LEU A 53 4.59 -6.03 -6.12
CA LEU A 53 5.41 -6.88 -5.25
C LEU A 53 5.57 -6.21 -3.88
N THR A 54 5.36 -6.96 -2.79
CA THR A 54 5.82 -6.55 -1.46
C THR A 54 6.89 -7.50 -0.95
N TYR A 55 7.94 -6.97 -0.32
CA TYR A 55 9.07 -7.74 0.15
C TYR A 55 9.75 -7.09 1.35
N ASN A 56 9.64 -7.72 2.51
CA ASN A 56 10.53 -7.41 3.63
C ASN A 56 11.90 -8.01 3.32
N ILE A 57 12.92 -7.16 3.17
CA ILE A 57 14.27 -7.56 2.73
C ILE A 57 15.23 -7.83 3.88
N TYR A 58 14.72 -7.91 5.09
CA TYR A 58 15.44 -8.18 6.32
C TYR A 58 16.56 -7.19 6.64
N GLY A 59 16.33 -6.33 7.62
CA GLY A 59 17.27 -5.28 8.04
C GLY A 59 18.55 -5.79 8.67
N ASP A 60 18.59 -7.05 9.11
CA ASP A 60 19.72 -7.69 9.78
C ASP A 60 20.25 -6.89 10.99
N TRP A 61 19.32 -6.48 11.85
CA TRP A 61 19.59 -5.66 13.04
C TRP A 61 20.61 -6.26 14.03
N ARG A 62 20.97 -7.53 13.84
CA ARG A 62 21.87 -8.29 14.73
C ARG A 62 23.23 -8.61 14.12
N ALA A 63 23.36 -8.45 12.79
CA ALA A 63 24.61 -8.80 12.12
C ALA A 63 25.65 -7.68 12.29
N PRO A 64 26.93 -8.04 12.42
CA PRO A 64 27.99 -7.09 12.21
C PRO A 64 27.92 -6.54 10.78
N LYS A 65 28.36 -5.29 10.59
CA LYS A 65 28.44 -4.62 9.29
C LYS A 65 28.89 -5.58 8.20
N GLY A 66 28.09 -5.79 7.15
CA GLY A 66 28.44 -6.65 6.01
C GLY A 66 27.38 -7.67 5.60
N GLY A 67 26.33 -7.88 6.38
CA GLY A 67 25.25 -8.83 6.01
C GLY A 67 24.42 -8.41 4.80
N VAL A 68 24.09 -7.13 4.71
CA VAL A 68 23.30 -6.57 3.60
C VAL A 68 24.02 -6.69 2.24
N PRO A 69 25.30 -6.33 2.07
CA PRO A 69 25.97 -6.45 0.78
C PRO A 69 25.94 -7.86 0.18
N THR A 70 26.03 -8.91 1.01
CA THR A 70 26.02 -10.30 0.52
C THR A 70 24.63 -10.75 0.04
N ARG A 71 23.55 -10.13 0.52
CA ARG A 71 22.18 -10.44 0.17
C ARG A 71 21.60 -9.53 -0.93
N ALA A 72 22.23 -8.38 -1.18
CA ALA A 72 21.73 -7.38 -2.11
C ALA A 72 21.49 -7.94 -3.52
N ALA A 73 22.40 -8.78 -4.01
CA ALA A 73 22.25 -9.42 -5.31
C ALA A 73 21.07 -10.41 -5.37
N GLY A 74 20.75 -11.10 -4.26
CA GLY A 74 19.60 -12.00 -4.17
C GLY A 74 18.28 -11.22 -4.21
N VAL A 75 18.17 -10.14 -3.43
CA VAL A 75 17.01 -9.24 -3.46
C VAL A 75 16.82 -8.62 -4.83
N GLU A 76 17.91 -8.14 -5.45
CA GLU A 76 17.88 -7.58 -6.82
C GLU A 76 17.35 -8.60 -7.83
N ARG A 77 17.88 -9.83 -7.81
CA ARG A 77 17.42 -10.89 -8.72
C ARG A 77 15.93 -11.23 -8.53
N ALA A 78 15.46 -11.30 -7.29
CA ALA A 78 14.04 -11.53 -7.02
C ALA A 78 13.15 -10.44 -7.64
N ILE A 79 13.53 -9.17 -7.50
CA ILE A 79 12.80 -8.04 -8.08
C ILE A 79 12.88 -8.09 -9.62
N VAL A 80 14.08 -8.25 -10.18
CA VAL A 80 14.28 -8.26 -11.65
C VAL A 80 13.55 -9.44 -12.30
N LYS A 81 13.56 -10.61 -11.67
CA LYS A 81 12.84 -11.80 -12.14
C LYS A 81 11.32 -11.60 -12.13
N ALA A 82 10.80 -11.05 -11.07
CA ALA A 82 9.36 -10.80 -10.92
C ALA A 82 8.85 -9.69 -11.87
N LYS A 83 9.71 -8.75 -12.28
CA LYS A 83 9.39 -7.59 -13.15
C LYS A 83 8.16 -6.82 -12.66
N PRO A 84 8.08 -6.41 -11.38
CA PRO A 84 6.92 -5.69 -10.88
C PRO A 84 6.86 -4.26 -11.42
N ASP A 85 5.65 -3.73 -11.51
CA ASP A 85 5.43 -2.32 -11.83
C ASP A 85 5.60 -1.43 -10.59
N VAL A 86 5.23 -1.97 -9.42
CA VAL A 86 5.44 -1.33 -8.12
C VAL A 86 6.06 -2.33 -7.15
N VAL A 87 7.05 -1.87 -6.38
CA VAL A 87 7.71 -2.64 -5.31
C VAL A 87 7.52 -1.92 -3.99
N ALA A 88 6.93 -2.59 -3.02
CA ALA A 88 6.84 -2.13 -1.63
C ALA A 88 7.88 -2.87 -0.79
N LEU A 89 8.93 -2.18 -0.36
CA LEU A 89 9.99 -2.78 0.46
C LEU A 89 9.78 -2.50 1.94
N GLN A 90 10.26 -3.39 2.80
CA GLN A 90 10.28 -3.22 4.26
C GLN A 90 11.68 -3.55 4.80
N GLU A 91 11.99 -2.99 5.97
CA GLU A 91 13.27 -3.11 6.67
C GLU A 91 14.48 -2.56 5.90
N VAL A 92 14.25 -1.52 5.09
CA VAL A 92 15.31 -0.84 4.36
C VAL A 92 16.09 0.06 5.34
N ILE A 93 17.05 -0.53 6.06
CA ILE A 93 17.97 0.19 6.95
C ILE A 93 19.06 0.94 6.15
N ALA A 94 19.88 1.74 6.84
CA ALA A 94 20.94 2.53 6.20
C ALA A 94 21.85 1.69 5.30
N ASP A 95 22.27 0.50 5.75
CA ASP A 95 23.15 -0.39 4.98
C ASP A 95 22.54 -0.81 3.64
N TRP A 96 21.21 -0.93 3.54
CA TRP A 96 20.52 -1.18 2.28
C TRP A 96 20.61 0.02 1.33
N TRP A 97 20.49 1.24 1.87
CA TRP A 97 20.64 2.46 1.06
C TRP A 97 22.06 2.66 0.52
N GLU A 98 23.06 2.18 1.26
CA GLU A 98 24.46 2.21 0.87
C GLU A 98 24.85 1.04 -0.05
N SER A 99 24.01 -0.01 -0.13
CA SER A 99 24.23 -1.18 -0.97
C SER A 99 24.06 -0.84 -2.47
N PRO A 100 24.55 -1.69 -3.39
CA PRO A 100 24.36 -1.48 -4.82
C PRO A 100 22.91 -1.64 -5.29
N LEU A 101 21.98 -2.18 -4.48
CA LEU A 101 20.62 -2.50 -4.85
C LEU A 101 19.89 -1.34 -5.57
N PHE A 102 19.79 -0.19 -4.90
CA PHE A 102 19.06 0.95 -5.47
C PHE A 102 19.74 1.57 -6.67
N LYS A 103 21.08 1.55 -6.70
CA LYS A 103 21.87 2.00 -7.85
C LYS A 103 21.61 1.11 -9.06
N ASN A 104 21.64 -0.21 -8.89
CA ASN A 104 21.43 -1.18 -9.97
C ASN A 104 19.98 -1.11 -10.50
N LEU A 105 19.00 -0.96 -9.64
CA LEU A 105 17.59 -0.83 -10.03
C LEU A 105 17.26 0.55 -10.63
N SER A 106 18.10 1.57 -10.45
CA SER A 106 17.80 2.96 -10.83
C SER A 106 17.57 3.19 -12.32
N ALA A 107 18.08 2.31 -13.19
CA ALA A 107 17.83 2.40 -14.63
C ALA A 107 16.32 2.20 -14.94
N ALA A 108 15.72 1.18 -14.34
CA ALA A 108 14.32 0.78 -14.59
C ALA A 108 13.32 1.42 -13.61
N TYR A 109 13.72 1.66 -12.36
CA TYR A 109 12.81 2.08 -11.29
C TYR A 109 13.12 3.50 -10.78
N GLY A 110 12.04 4.26 -10.57
CA GLY A 110 12.05 5.43 -9.71
C GLY A 110 11.84 5.00 -8.25
N VAL A 111 12.39 5.77 -7.30
CA VAL A 111 12.30 5.47 -5.87
C VAL A 111 11.54 6.60 -5.19
N VAL A 112 10.45 6.26 -4.50
CA VAL A 112 9.73 7.16 -3.61
C VAL A 112 10.34 7.03 -2.22
N ARG A 113 10.99 8.10 -1.78
CA ARG A 113 11.59 8.22 -0.45
C ARG A 113 10.81 9.25 0.35
N GLY A 114 10.45 8.90 1.58
CA GLY A 114 9.89 9.88 2.50
C GLY A 114 10.95 10.83 3.05
N ASP A 115 10.54 12.03 3.38
CA ASP A 115 11.34 12.94 4.19
C ASP A 115 11.21 12.55 5.67
N VAL A 116 12.18 11.78 6.14
CA VAL A 116 12.21 11.27 7.53
C VAL A 116 12.35 12.40 8.52
N SER A 117 13.16 13.42 8.21
CA SER A 117 13.36 14.58 9.10
C SER A 117 12.07 15.38 9.27
N GLU A 118 11.35 15.59 8.16
CA GLU A 118 10.04 16.23 8.19
C GLU A 118 9.01 15.42 8.96
N ALA A 119 8.98 14.12 8.80
CA ALA A 119 8.07 13.24 9.52
C ALA A 119 8.34 13.25 11.03
N ILE A 120 9.62 13.24 11.45
CA ILE A 120 10.02 13.37 12.85
C ILE A 120 9.55 14.72 13.40
N ARG A 121 9.77 15.82 12.66
CA ARG A 121 9.37 17.17 13.06
C ARG A 121 7.84 17.28 13.26
N ARG A 122 7.07 16.63 12.39
CA ARG A 122 5.59 16.55 12.54
C ARG A 122 5.16 15.72 13.73
N ALA A 123 5.84 14.63 14.00
CA ALA A 123 5.55 13.77 15.15
C ALA A 123 5.87 14.45 16.49
N GLY A 124 6.64 15.53 16.50
CA GLY A 124 6.95 16.32 17.69
C GLY A 124 7.88 15.65 18.72
N THR A 125 8.36 14.46 18.44
CA THR A 125 9.24 13.71 19.34
C THR A 125 10.42 13.17 18.57
N PRO A 126 11.63 13.68 18.74
CA PRO A 126 12.82 13.07 18.19
C PRO A 126 13.00 11.68 18.81
N PRO A 127 13.48 10.69 18.05
CA PRO A 127 13.78 9.38 18.60
C PRO A 127 14.87 9.51 19.67
N GLU A 128 14.59 9.03 20.88
CA GLU A 128 15.64 8.86 21.88
C GLU A 128 16.58 7.74 21.43
N THR A 129 17.83 8.07 21.21
CA THR A 129 18.87 7.10 20.97
C THR A 129 19.20 6.42 22.30
N LYS A 130 19.00 5.10 22.36
CA LYS A 130 19.44 4.33 23.53
C LYS A 130 20.96 4.35 23.59
N PRO A 131 21.58 4.77 24.72
CA PRO A 131 23.03 4.76 24.87
C PRO A 131 23.63 3.41 24.48
N GLY A 132 24.66 3.43 23.62
CA GLY A 132 25.37 2.23 23.18
C GLY A 132 24.73 1.44 22.04
N LYS A 133 23.61 1.89 21.47
CA LYS A 133 23.13 1.38 20.18
C LYS A 133 23.47 2.39 19.08
N PRO A 134 23.96 1.92 17.90
CA PRO A 134 24.09 2.81 16.76
C PRO A 134 22.70 3.40 16.51
N GLU A 135 22.65 4.71 16.26
CA GLU A 135 21.42 5.32 15.77
C GLU A 135 20.95 4.51 14.58
N PRO A 136 19.71 4.01 14.55
CA PRO A 136 19.13 3.58 13.31
C PRO A 136 19.20 4.79 12.41
N GLY A 137 20.05 4.76 11.38
CA GLY A 137 20.24 5.90 10.49
C GLY A 137 18.88 6.44 10.10
N LEU A 138 18.72 7.78 10.09
CA LEU A 138 17.48 8.43 9.70
C LEU A 138 17.19 8.11 8.23
N CYS A 139 16.59 6.95 7.98
CA CYS A 139 16.30 6.45 6.63
C CYS A 139 14.84 6.00 6.53
N ASN A 140 14.31 6.07 5.33
CA ASN A 140 13.00 5.50 5.04
C ASN A 140 13.12 3.98 5.02
N HIS A 141 12.41 3.32 5.94
CA HIS A 141 12.40 1.86 6.09
C HIS A 141 11.43 1.15 5.15
N THR A 142 10.52 1.89 4.52
CA THR A 142 9.47 1.33 3.64
C THR A 142 9.37 2.08 2.31
N PRO A 143 10.45 2.18 1.51
CA PRO A 143 10.36 2.86 0.23
C PRO A 143 9.45 2.12 -0.75
N LEU A 144 8.85 2.89 -1.69
CA LEU A 144 8.22 2.38 -2.88
C LEU A 144 9.15 2.55 -4.08
N LEU A 145 9.22 1.52 -4.94
CA LEU A 145 9.79 1.65 -6.27
C LEU A 145 8.67 1.56 -7.30
N TYR A 146 8.78 2.30 -8.38
CA TYR A 146 7.85 2.24 -9.51
C TYR A 146 8.61 2.16 -10.83
N ARG A 147 8.12 1.34 -11.76
CA ARG A 147 8.73 1.13 -13.07
C ARG A 147 8.54 2.38 -13.95
N LYS A 148 9.65 3.05 -14.29
CA LYS A 148 9.64 4.36 -14.97
C LYS A 148 9.09 4.35 -16.40
N ASP A 149 9.22 3.25 -17.12
CA ASP A 149 8.68 3.10 -18.46
C ASP A 149 7.15 2.93 -18.45
N ARG A 150 6.60 2.38 -17.37
CA ARG A 150 5.16 2.11 -17.21
C ARG A 150 4.42 3.19 -16.42
N LEU A 151 5.02 3.74 -15.39
CA LEU A 151 4.35 4.59 -14.40
C LEU A 151 4.94 5.99 -14.32
N SER A 152 4.09 6.98 -14.06
CA SER A 152 4.45 8.35 -13.71
C SER A 152 4.12 8.62 -12.25
N LEU A 153 5.04 9.18 -11.49
CA LEU A 153 4.80 9.66 -10.12
C LEU A 153 4.14 11.03 -10.18
N LEU A 154 2.97 11.17 -9.57
CA LEU A 154 2.21 12.42 -9.52
C LEU A 154 2.26 13.09 -8.14
N ASP A 155 2.28 12.28 -7.08
CA ASP A 155 2.28 12.77 -5.70
C ASP A 155 2.86 11.70 -4.78
N SER A 156 3.35 12.09 -3.60
CA SER A 156 3.85 11.11 -2.64
C SER A 156 3.89 11.69 -1.23
N GLY A 157 3.95 10.79 -0.24
CA GLY A 157 4.12 11.17 1.15
C GLY A 157 4.69 10.06 2.00
N TYR A 158 4.95 10.39 3.25
CA TYR A 158 5.59 9.51 4.22
C TYR A 158 5.13 9.86 5.63
N ASP A 159 4.96 8.83 6.47
CA ASP A 159 4.70 9.02 7.89
C ASP A 159 5.33 7.92 8.74
N ILE A 160 5.54 8.24 10.02
CA ILE A 160 6.14 7.35 11.02
C ILE A 160 5.10 7.01 12.06
N PHE A 161 4.87 5.71 12.28
CA PHE A 161 3.96 5.22 13.30
C PHE A 161 4.66 5.12 14.65
N HIS A 162 3.99 5.59 15.71
CA HIS A 162 4.40 5.31 17.09
C HIS A 162 5.87 5.62 17.38
N ILE A 163 6.35 6.78 16.93
CA ILE A 163 7.78 7.16 16.98
C ILE A 163 8.41 6.96 18.36
N ALA A 164 7.67 7.24 19.44
CA ALA A 164 8.15 7.06 20.81
C ALA A 164 8.43 5.59 21.18
N LEU A 165 7.83 4.62 20.46
CA LEU A 165 7.97 3.19 20.73
C LEU A 165 8.87 2.49 19.72
N SER A 166 8.75 2.84 18.47
CA SER A 166 9.39 2.14 17.34
C SER A 166 10.56 2.93 16.70
N GLY A 167 10.82 4.14 17.18
CA GLY A 167 11.72 5.04 16.46
C GLY A 167 11.20 5.28 15.04
N THR A 168 12.07 5.19 14.05
CA THR A 168 11.73 5.43 12.64
C THR A 168 11.43 4.15 11.84
N SER A 169 11.30 2.99 12.51
CA SER A 169 11.24 1.69 11.81
C SER A 169 9.84 1.25 11.36
N LYS A 170 8.78 1.85 11.90
CA LYS A 170 7.39 1.53 11.58
C LYS A 170 6.74 2.70 10.87
N THR A 171 6.48 2.52 9.58
CA THR A 171 6.26 3.66 8.67
C THR A 171 5.29 3.30 7.56
N VAL A 172 4.79 4.32 6.89
CA VAL A 172 4.13 4.22 5.59
C VAL A 172 4.77 5.19 4.61
N THR A 173 5.05 4.71 3.41
CA THR A 173 5.35 5.53 2.23
C THR A 173 4.24 5.32 1.23
N TRP A 174 3.68 6.37 0.67
CA TRP A 174 2.65 6.29 -0.35
C TRP A 174 2.99 7.14 -1.58
N ALA A 175 2.39 6.76 -2.70
CA ALA A 175 2.53 7.45 -3.97
C ALA A 175 1.22 7.44 -4.74
N VAL A 176 0.89 8.54 -5.42
CA VAL A 176 -0.10 8.56 -6.48
C VAL A 176 0.64 8.36 -7.79
N LEU A 177 0.27 7.31 -8.50
CA LEU A 177 0.88 6.86 -9.74
C LEU A 177 -0.14 6.91 -10.87
N GLU A 178 0.33 7.22 -12.09
CA GLU A 178 -0.46 7.15 -13.31
C GLU A 178 0.13 6.07 -14.24
N ASP A 179 -0.69 5.13 -14.65
CA ASP A 179 -0.33 4.14 -15.66
C ASP A 179 -0.31 4.81 -17.06
N LYS A 180 0.85 4.91 -17.65
CA LYS A 180 1.07 5.55 -18.95
C LYS A 180 0.35 4.85 -20.11
N LEU A 181 0.02 3.56 -19.97
CA LEU A 181 -0.68 2.81 -21.00
C LEU A 181 -2.17 3.11 -21.01
N SER A 182 -2.77 3.26 -19.83
CA SER A 182 -4.21 3.45 -19.69
C SER A 182 -4.62 4.88 -19.30
N GLY A 183 -3.67 5.71 -18.83
CA GLY A 183 -3.93 7.02 -18.23
C GLY A 183 -4.62 6.96 -16.87
N ARG A 184 -4.80 5.76 -16.31
CA ARG A 184 -5.48 5.57 -15.03
C ARG A 184 -4.57 5.87 -13.86
N ARG A 185 -5.15 6.49 -12.84
CA ARG A 185 -4.46 6.87 -11.61
C ARG A 185 -4.85 5.95 -10.48
N PHE A 186 -3.91 5.68 -9.60
CA PHE A 186 -4.13 4.92 -8.37
C PHE A 186 -3.15 5.37 -7.29
N MET A 187 -3.52 5.18 -6.04
CA MET A 187 -2.60 5.33 -4.91
C MET A 187 -1.97 3.97 -4.58
N SER A 188 -0.65 3.95 -4.39
CA SER A 188 0.04 2.79 -3.83
C SER A 188 0.72 3.13 -2.52
N PHE A 189 0.84 2.15 -1.60
CA PHE A 189 1.58 2.34 -0.35
C PHE A 189 2.42 1.12 0.02
N ALA A 190 3.55 1.38 0.70
CA ALA A 190 4.41 0.41 1.38
C ALA A 190 4.39 0.69 2.87
N THR A 191 4.26 -0.33 3.70
CA THR A 191 4.17 -0.17 5.15
C THR A 191 4.82 -1.32 5.91
N HIS A 192 5.18 -1.06 7.18
CA HIS A 192 5.68 -2.06 8.10
C HIS A 192 5.10 -1.79 9.50
N PHE A 193 4.30 -2.74 10.03
CA PHE A 193 3.60 -2.61 11.30
C PHE A 193 4.43 -3.12 12.48
N TRP A 194 3.91 -2.88 13.68
CA TRP A 194 4.51 -3.31 14.93
C TRP A 194 4.69 -4.83 15.00
N HIS A 195 5.91 -5.28 15.31
CA HIS A 195 6.32 -6.68 15.18
C HIS A 195 6.14 -7.54 16.44
N LYS A 196 6.05 -6.95 17.65
CA LYS A 196 5.93 -7.71 18.87
C LYS A 196 4.55 -8.35 18.97
N HIS A 197 4.49 -9.62 19.38
CA HIS A 197 3.26 -10.38 19.55
C HIS A 197 2.84 -10.57 21.01
N ASN A 198 3.79 -10.41 21.94
CA ASN A 198 3.58 -10.66 23.37
C ASN A 198 3.45 -9.37 24.19
N CYS A 199 3.06 -8.29 23.59
CA CYS A 199 2.85 -6.98 24.19
C CYS A 199 1.35 -6.66 24.12
N PRO A 200 0.68 -6.33 25.23
CA PRO A 200 -0.76 -6.06 25.22
C PRO A 200 -1.18 -4.95 24.25
N GLU A 201 -0.27 -4.00 24.00
CA GLU A 201 -0.54 -2.87 23.10
C GLU A 201 -0.37 -3.22 21.61
N SER A 202 0.11 -4.40 21.27
CA SER A 202 0.51 -4.75 19.91
C SER A 202 -0.64 -4.63 18.90
N ASP A 203 -1.80 -5.13 19.23
CA ASP A 203 -2.96 -5.06 18.33
C ASP A 203 -3.45 -3.62 18.22
N THR A 204 -3.51 -2.87 19.31
CA THR A 204 -3.83 -1.44 19.30
C THR A 204 -2.87 -0.65 18.40
N LEU A 205 -1.55 -0.91 18.48
CA LEU A 205 -0.56 -0.24 17.63
C LEU A 205 -0.74 -0.56 16.15
N ARG A 206 -1.09 -1.80 15.81
CA ARG A 206 -1.40 -2.21 14.44
C ARG A 206 -2.68 -1.54 13.94
N GLU A 207 -3.72 -1.50 14.75
CA GLU A 207 -4.98 -0.81 14.42
C GLU A 207 -4.75 0.70 14.21
N LEU A 208 -3.98 1.36 15.05
CA LEU A 208 -3.61 2.77 14.88
C LEU A 208 -2.81 2.99 13.59
N SER A 209 -1.95 2.04 13.20
CA SER A 209 -1.25 2.11 11.92
C SER A 209 -2.21 2.03 10.73
N VAL A 210 -3.25 1.18 10.79
CA VAL A 210 -4.32 1.13 9.78
C VAL A 210 -5.04 2.48 9.70
N ARG A 211 -5.44 3.06 10.85
CA ARG A 211 -6.12 4.37 10.90
C ARG A 211 -5.28 5.47 10.26
N ASN A 212 -3.98 5.46 10.49
CA ASN A 212 -3.06 6.42 9.88
C ASN A 212 -3.03 6.26 8.34
N ILE A 213 -2.94 5.02 7.84
CA ILE A 213 -3.00 4.76 6.39
C ILE A 213 -4.32 5.24 5.80
N LEU A 214 -5.45 4.91 6.42
CA LEU A 214 -6.78 5.33 5.97
C LEU A 214 -6.94 6.86 5.97
N TRP A 215 -6.32 7.55 6.93
CA TRP A 215 -6.27 9.00 6.94
C TRP A 215 -5.52 9.56 5.71
N HIS A 216 -4.35 9.00 5.38
CA HIS A 216 -3.61 9.39 4.16
C HIS A 216 -4.41 9.10 2.89
N VAL A 217 -5.11 7.96 2.82
CA VAL A 217 -6.00 7.65 1.69
C VAL A 217 -7.10 8.71 1.56
N ALA A 218 -7.74 9.09 2.66
CA ALA A 218 -8.78 10.13 2.63
C ALA A 218 -8.21 11.48 2.17
N ASP A 219 -6.99 11.83 2.60
CA ASP A 219 -6.30 13.04 2.16
C ASP A 219 -5.99 13.03 0.67
N VAL A 220 -5.43 11.93 0.17
CA VAL A 220 -5.17 11.72 -1.26
C VAL A 220 -6.46 11.82 -2.07
N ARG A 221 -7.55 11.18 -1.63
CA ARG A 221 -8.84 11.23 -2.33
C ARG A 221 -9.46 12.63 -2.36
N ARG A 222 -9.25 13.45 -1.34
CA ARG A 222 -9.66 14.86 -1.38
C ARG A 222 -8.98 15.63 -2.52
N LYS A 223 -7.74 15.32 -2.83
CA LYS A 223 -6.93 15.99 -3.86
C LYS A 223 -7.12 15.38 -5.25
N TRP A 224 -7.20 14.06 -5.34
CA TRP A 224 -7.12 13.31 -6.60
C TRP A 224 -8.44 12.66 -7.03
N GLY A 225 -9.52 12.81 -6.24
CA GLY A 225 -10.78 12.10 -6.46
C GLY A 225 -10.75 10.68 -5.91
N ASP A 226 -11.80 9.93 -6.16
CA ASP A 226 -11.93 8.53 -5.68
C ASP A 226 -11.13 7.56 -6.54
N ILE A 227 -9.81 7.72 -6.50
CA ILE A 227 -8.89 6.82 -7.20
C ILE A 227 -8.75 5.48 -6.44
N PRO A 228 -8.55 4.36 -7.16
CA PRO A 228 -8.26 3.07 -6.54
C PRO A 228 -7.00 3.13 -5.67
N VAL A 229 -6.99 2.31 -4.62
CA VAL A 229 -5.86 2.19 -3.71
C VAL A 229 -5.36 0.75 -3.71
N ILE A 230 -4.05 0.56 -3.78
CA ILE A 230 -3.40 -0.73 -3.67
C ILE A 230 -2.10 -0.59 -2.88
N GLY A 231 -1.87 -1.46 -1.94
CA GLY A 231 -0.63 -1.44 -1.19
C GLY A 231 -0.63 -2.42 -0.05
N GLY A 232 0.48 -2.48 0.64
CA GLY A 232 0.67 -3.41 1.73
C GLY A 232 2.10 -3.43 2.23
N GLY A 233 2.48 -4.57 2.78
CA GLY A 233 3.79 -4.75 3.37
C GLY A 233 3.77 -5.87 4.40
N ASP A 234 4.77 -5.87 5.25
CA ASP A 234 4.80 -6.67 6.47
C ASP A 234 3.89 -6.02 7.53
N LEU A 235 2.68 -6.53 7.62
CA LEU A 235 1.70 -6.05 8.60
C LEU A 235 1.87 -6.72 9.96
N ASN A 236 2.77 -7.68 10.08
CA ASN A 236 2.96 -8.45 11.33
C ASN A 236 1.64 -9.00 11.90
N CYS A 237 0.70 -9.27 11.02
CA CYS A 237 -0.66 -9.72 11.32
C CYS A 237 -0.97 -11.00 10.58
N ASN A 238 -1.42 -12.04 11.28
CA ASN A 238 -1.98 -13.22 10.65
C ASN A 238 -3.39 -12.95 10.10
N PRO A 239 -3.87 -13.73 9.12
CA PRO A 239 -5.24 -13.70 8.69
C PRO A 239 -6.23 -13.77 9.87
N GLY A 240 -7.28 -12.95 9.86
CA GLY A 240 -8.26 -12.86 10.94
C GLY A 240 -7.92 -11.88 12.06
N SER A 241 -6.78 -11.18 12.03
CA SER A 241 -6.46 -10.13 13.00
C SER A 241 -7.37 -8.91 12.84
N LEU A 242 -7.60 -8.18 13.94
CA LEU A 242 -8.43 -6.97 13.94
C LEU A 242 -7.93 -5.90 12.97
N ALA A 243 -6.62 -5.72 12.86
CA ALA A 243 -6.04 -4.75 11.93
C ALA A 243 -6.38 -5.08 10.47
N LEU A 244 -6.33 -6.36 10.06
CA LEU A 244 -6.75 -6.76 8.71
C LEU A 244 -8.25 -6.62 8.51
N GLU A 245 -9.05 -6.90 9.55
CA GLU A 245 -10.49 -6.73 9.52
C GLU A 245 -10.90 -5.26 9.37
N MET A 246 -10.14 -4.32 9.92
CA MET A 246 -10.38 -2.89 9.72
C MET A 246 -10.26 -2.50 8.24
N PHE A 247 -9.24 -2.99 7.52
CA PHE A 247 -9.16 -2.76 6.07
C PHE A 247 -10.40 -3.30 5.34
N ARG A 248 -10.89 -4.51 5.70
CA ARG A 248 -12.09 -5.08 5.07
C ARG A 248 -13.34 -4.24 5.32
N ARG A 249 -13.54 -3.73 6.54
CA ARG A 249 -14.67 -2.85 6.90
C ARG A 249 -14.68 -1.54 6.13
N GLU A 250 -13.50 -1.05 5.75
CA GLU A 250 -13.31 0.14 4.91
C GLU A 250 -13.34 -0.18 3.39
N GLY A 251 -13.81 -1.37 3.02
CA GLY A 251 -14.01 -1.76 1.62
C GLY A 251 -12.77 -2.26 0.89
N TYR A 252 -11.71 -2.60 1.63
CA TYR A 252 -10.52 -3.23 1.02
C TYR A 252 -10.66 -4.74 0.95
N SER A 253 -10.19 -5.31 -0.14
CA SER A 253 -10.02 -6.76 -0.31
C SER A 253 -8.55 -7.14 -0.09
N ASN A 254 -8.30 -8.27 0.57
CA ASN A 254 -6.96 -8.85 0.65
C ASN A 254 -6.69 -9.67 -0.60
N ALA A 255 -5.57 -9.41 -1.29
CA ALA A 255 -5.21 -10.11 -2.52
C ALA A 255 -5.03 -11.63 -2.34
N MET A 256 -4.55 -12.07 -1.17
CA MET A 256 -4.46 -13.48 -0.83
C MET A 256 -5.82 -14.20 -0.88
N GLU A 257 -6.90 -13.49 -0.52
CA GLU A 257 -8.27 -14.04 -0.51
C GLU A 257 -8.99 -13.82 -1.84
N GLY A 258 -8.80 -12.63 -2.43
CA GLY A 258 -9.59 -12.14 -3.57
C GLY A 258 -8.99 -12.44 -4.96
N ALA A 259 -7.78 -12.99 -5.07
CA ALA A 259 -7.20 -13.30 -6.37
C ALA A 259 -7.93 -14.45 -7.07
N ALA A 260 -8.17 -14.29 -8.38
CA ALA A 260 -8.84 -15.29 -9.20
C ALA A 260 -8.02 -16.58 -9.34
N GLU A 261 -6.69 -16.44 -9.37
CA GLU A 261 -5.74 -17.55 -9.44
C GLU A 261 -4.75 -17.46 -8.28
N LYS A 262 -4.44 -18.58 -7.65
CA LYS A 262 -3.36 -18.73 -6.68
C LYS A 262 -2.41 -19.81 -7.15
N THR A 263 -1.11 -19.52 -7.16
CA THR A 263 -0.13 -20.53 -7.52
C THR A 263 0.00 -21.59 -6.43
N ALA A 264 0.58 -22.74 -6.73
CA ALA A 264 0.84 -23.78 -5.74
C ALA A 264 1.71 -23.28 -4.57
N ARG A 265 2.60 -22.30 -4.83
CA ARG A 265 3.45 -21.66 -3.84
C ARG A 265 2.68 -20.74 -2.88
N SER A 266 1.49 -20.29 -3.28
CA SER A 266 0.64 -19.40 -2.46
C SER A 266 0.11 -20.05 -1.18
N ALA A 267 0.25 -21.36 -1.03
CA ALA A 267 -0.06 -22.09 0.20
C ALA A 267 1.07 -22.00 1.25
N THR A 268 2.22 -21.44 0.90
CA THR A 268 3.35 -21.31 1.81
C THR A 268 3.26 -20.01 2.62
N ARG A 269 4.07 -19.93 3.68
CA ARG A 269 4.16 -18.76 4.55
C ARG A 269 4.92 -17.64 3.87
N THR A 270 4.57 -16.40 4.17
CA THR A 270 5.35 -15.25 3.74
C THR A 270 6.56 -15.01 4.64
N TYR A 271 6.47 -15.33 5.94
CA TYR A 271 7.59 -15.30 6.88
C TYR A 271 8.06 -16.73 7.17
N HIS A 272 9.24 -17.10 6.70
CA HIS A 272 9.80 -18.42 6.93
C HIS A 272 10.70 -18.51 8.17
N GLY A 273 11.17 -17.38 8.70
CA GLY A 273 11.76 -17.24 10.02
C GLY A 273 13.10 -17.94 10.22
N ARG A 274 13.72 -18.44 9.15
CA ARG A 274 14.99 -19.15 9.23
C ARG A 274 15.94 -18.66 8.15
N LEU A 275 16.67 -17.63 8.52
CA LEU A 275 17.83 -17.16 7.77
C LEU A 275 19.06 -17.44 8.64
N THR A 276 19.89 -18.35 8.21
CA THR A 276 21.15 -18.72 8.91
C THR A 276 22.31 -18.22 8.11
N ARG A 277 23.43 -17.95 8.76
CA ARG A 277 24.67 -17.52 8.13
C ARG A 277 25.75 -18.57 8.40
N ASP A 278 26.41 -19.04 7.35
CA ASP A 278 27.50 -19.98 7.45
C ASP A 278 28.84 -19.32 7.84
N GLU A 279 29.89 -20.13 8.03
CA GLU A 279 31.23 -19.67 8.37
C GLU A 279 31.87 -18.77 7.31
N LYS A 280 31.42 -18.87 6.04
CA LYS A 280 31.87 -18.03 4.93
C LYS A 280 31.05 -16.73 4.83
N GLY A 281 30.08 -16.55 5.72
CA GLY A 281 29.21 -15.37 5.73
C GLY A 281 28.08 -15.42 4.71
N GLN A 282 27.81 -16.57 4.08
CA GLN A 282 26.68 -16.75 3.17
C GLN A 282 25.40 -17.02 3.97
N TYR A 283 24.29 -16.47 3.48
CA TYR A 283 22.97 -16.68 4.09
C TYR A 283 22.25 -17.85 3.41
N HIS A 284 21.52 -18.61 4.22
CA HIS A 284 20.73 -19.75 3.82
C HIS A 284 19.37 -19.68 4.45
N GLY A 285 18.34 -19.50 3.62
CA GLY A 285 16.94 -19.47 4.02
C GLY A 285 16.27 -20.82 3.77
N THR A 286 15.41 -21.22 4.68
CA THR A 286 14.59 -22.43 4.50
C THR A 286 13.16 -22.17 4.94
N VAL A 287 12.20 -22.60 4.14
CA VAL A 287 10.80 -22.64 4.56
C VAL A 287 10.65 -23.64 5.68
N ALA A 288 10.33 -23.17 6.88
CA ALA A 288 10.05 -24.05 7.99
C ALA A 288 8.81 -24.92 7.64
N PRO A 289 8.87 -26.25 7.82
CA PRO A 289 7.68 -27.07 7.66
C PRO A 289 6.58 -26.57 8.61
N PRO A 290 5.30 -26.63 8.19
CA PRO A 290 4.20 -26.26 9.08
C PRO A 290 4.29 -27.06 10.38
N GLY A 291 4.54 -26.39 11.48
CA GLY A 291 4.51 -27.02 12.80
C GLY A 291 3.07 -27.37 13.15
N LYS A 292 2.84 -28.50 13.81
CA LYS A 292 1.50 -28.92 14.24
C LYS A 292 0.77 -27.87 15.10
N ASP A 293 1.52 -26.95 15.73
CA ASP A 293 1.02 -25.97 16.70
C ASP A 293 1.28 -24.52 16.30
N LYS A 294 1.76 -24.25 15.09
CA LYS A 294 1.99 -22.89 14.62
C LYS A 294 1.11 -22.63 13.37
N PRO A 295 0.15 -21.71 13.47
CA PRO A 295 -0.63 -21.30 12.32
C PRO A 295 0.31 -20.76 11.23
N GLU A 296 -0.13 -20.86 9.98
CA GLU A 296 0.58 -20.25 8.86
C GLU A 296 0.85 -18.78 9.16
N GLN A 297 2.12 -18.38 9.08
CA GLN A 297 2.53 -17.00 9.29
C GLN A 297 2.56 -16.26 7.96
N SER A 298 1.37 -16.00 7.41
CA SER A 298 1.22 -15.09 6.28
C SER A 298 1.00 -13.69 6.84
N ILE A 299 2.10 -12.97 7.06
CA ILE A 299 2.10 -11.65 7.70
C ILE A 299 2.38 -10.50 6.72
N ASP A 300 2.75 -10.84 5.48
CA ASP A 300 2.91 -9.90 4.39
C ASP A 300 1.63 -9.91 3.54
N HIS A 301 0.98 -8.77 3.39
CA HIS A 301 -0.31 -8.65 2.74
C HIS A 301 -0.32 -7.52 1.72
N ILE A 302 -1.11 -7.70 0.65
CA ILE A 302 -1.48 -6.64 -0.29
C ILE A 302 -2.99 -6.47 -0.22
N PHE A 303 -3.44 -5.24 0.06
CA PHE A 303 -4.82 -4.81 0.05
C PHE A 303 -5.11 -3.94 -1.15
N PHE A 304 -6.36 -3.99 -1.64
CA PHE A 304 -6.81 -3.17 -2.76
C PHE A 304 -8.28 -2.79 -2.61
N THR A 305 -8.68 -1.66 -3.22
CA THR A 305 -10.06 -1.17 -3.21
C THR A 305 -10.79 -1.48 -4.51
N GLY A 306 -12.08 -1.19 -4.57
CA GLY A 306 -12.89 -1.20 -5.78
C GLY A 306 -12.23 -0.42 -6.93
N GLY A 307 -12.57 -0.79 -8.19
CA GLY A 307 -11.85 -0.31 -9.36
C GLY A 307 -10.61 -1.12 -9.71
N MET A 308 -10.24 -2.10 -8.88
CA MET A 308 -9.18 -3.07 -9.15
C MET A 308 -9.68 -4.50 -8.97
N ARG A 309 -9.05 -5.42 -9.67
CA ARG A 309 -9.29 -6.86 -9.54
C ARG A 309 -7.96 -7.59 -9.50
N ALA A 310 -7.73 -8.38 -8.46
CA ALA A 310 -6.59 -9.27 -8.36
C ALA A 310 -6.81 -10.48 -9.29
N LEU A 311 -5.86 -10.69 -10.20
CA LEU A 311 -5.89 -11.77 -11.17
C LEU A 311 -5.15 -12.99 -10.66
N ARG A 312 -3.93 -12.79 -10.18
CA ARG A 312 -3.03 -13.83 -9.74
C ARG A 312 -2.30 -13.42 -8.47
N TYR A 313 -2.20 -14.35 -7.54
CA TYR A 313 -1.42 -14.23 -6.30
C TYR A 313 -0.32 -15.30 -6.27
N ASP A 314 0.91 -14.91 -5.95
CA ASP A 314 2.07 -15.78 -5.85
C ASP A 314 2.96 -15.38 -4.67
N ILE A 315 3.68 -16.38 -4.12
CA ILE A 315 4.75 -16.18 -3.13
C ILE A 315 6.01 -16.81 -3.70
N ASP A 316 7.08 -16.02 -3.89
CA ASP A 316 8.33 -16.56 -4.41
C ASP A 316 9.14 -17.25 -3.29
N VAL A 317 9.30 -18.55 -3.40
CA VAL A 317 10.04 -19.41 -2.46
C VAL A 317 11.23 -20.10 -3.15
N ASP A 318 11.73 -19.54 -4.24
CA ASP A 318 12.93 -20.07 -4.88
C ASP A 318 14.15 -19.93 -3.93
N ALA A 319 15.09 -20.84 -4.02
CA ALA A 319 16.23 -20.93 -3.10
C ALA A 319 16.99 -19.60 -2.97
N GLU A 320 17.26 -18.93 -4.10
CA GLU A 320 17.97 -17.64 -4.09
C GLU A 320 17.19 -16.53 -3.36
N THR A 321 15.85 -16.56 -3.44
CA THR A 321 14.98 -15.62 -2.76
C THR A 321 14.96 -15.90 -1.26
N LEU A 322 14.90 -17.18 -0.88
CA LEU A 322 14.95 -17.62 0.52
C LEU A 322 16.29 -17.29 1.19
N ASP A 323 17.39 -17.35 0.45
CA ASP A 323 18.71 -16.98 0.96
C ASP A 323 18.87 -15.45 1.12
N ALA A 324 18.02 -14.66 0.48
CA ALA A 324 18.12 -13.21 0.48
C ALA A 324 17.40 -12.54 1.67
N SER A 325 16.35 -13.14 2.22
CA SER A 325 15.58 -12.60 3.34
C SER A 325 14.94 -13.72 4.15
N ASP A 326 14.50 -13.43 5.37
CA ASP A 326 13.66 -14.33 6.19
C ASP A 326 12.16 -14.21 5.86
N HIS A 327 11.82 -13.37 4.90
CA HIS A 327 10.52 -13.27 4.25
C HIS A 327 10.60 -13.67 2.79
N SER A 328 9.47 -14.08 2.24
CA SER A 328 9.27 -14.36 0.82
C SER A 328 8.48 -13.22 0.18
N PRO A 329 8.86 -12.73 -1.01
CA PRO A 329 8.09 -11.70 -1.68
C PRO A 329 6.70 -12.21 -2.07
N VAL A 330 5.70 -11.37 -1.86
CA VAL A 330 4.33 -11.58 -2.35
C VAL A 330 4.16 -10.79 -3.64
N ILE A 331 3.69 -11.46 -4.68
CA ILE A 331 3.54 -10.93 -6.03
C ILE A 331 2.08 -11.06 -6.45
N VAL A 332 1.48 -9.97 -6.91
CA VAL A 332 0.08 -9.96 -7.34
C VAL A 332 -0.08 -9.22 -8.66
N ASP A 333 -0.80 -9.83 -9.60
CA ASP A 333 -1.19 -9.19 -10.85
C ASP A 333 -2.60 -8.64 -10.73
N PHE A 334 -2.82 -7.39 -11.20
CA PHE A 334 -4.07 -6.66 -11.11
C PHE A 334 -4.51 -6.09 -12.46
N THR A 335 -5.83 -5.97 -12.63
CA THR A 335 -6.39 -5.01 -13.60
C THR A 335 -6.92 -3.80 -12.85
N ILE A 336 -6.77 -2.62 -13.47
CA ILE A 336 -7.46 -1.39 -13.07
C ILE A 336 -8.65 -1.25 -14.02
N ASN A 337 -9.87 -1.22 -13.47
CA ASN A 337 -11.11 -1.15 -14.25
C ASN A 337 -11.47 0.28 -14.64
#